data_8a0d63e7eb88c92a2ea18ed9f014f41b
#
_entry.id   8a0d63e7eb88c92a2ea18ed9f014f41b
#
_cell.length_a   1.000
_cell.length_b   1.000
_cell.length_c   1.000
_cell.angle_alpha   90.00
_cell.angle_beta   90.00
_cell.angle_gamma   90.00
#
_symmetry.space_group_name_H-M   'P 1'
#
loop_
_entity.id
_entity.type
_entity.pdbx_description
1 polymer ?
#
loop_
_entity_poly.entity_id
_entity_poly.type
_entity_poly.pdbx_seq_one_letter_code
_entity_poly.pdbx_strand_id
1 'polypeptide(L)'
;MHASYDWHLQDARQLPRLAQDWDLLNHHGAASPLLDTAFVLPLLSAFGNGTEILASCRMDGRYVGMLLITSHRFGFAIQTWQTFQPSQAPLGLGVWEDGLDWPACLSALLRKLPGISVLLGLTQQDPFVAPRPSDQTSLRTLDYMQTARIVMEGSFDDYWASRGKNLKQNLKKQRLKLARDGVATRLEIITAVDQVKSAVADYARLESAGWKAASGTAVSDNSGQVYFYQEMLENFCRKGQGRIYRYWYGEEVAAMDLCVTGADHIIILKTTYNEQLAAGTSPALLMRQEAMATLFCEAGLNRIEFYGKLLEWHTRWSDDIRTMYHLNVYRWPVLAQCQQGLRKFQQRWLHV
;
A
#
# COMPACT_ATOMS: atom_id res chain seq x y z
N MET A 1 -1.69 -10.35 -36.27
CA MET A 1 -2.69 -9.29 -36.00
C MET A 1 -2.21 -8.52 -34.80
N HIS A 2 -2.01 -7.19 -34.90
CA HIS A 2 -1.69 -6.40 -33.70
C HIS A 2 -2.96 -6.28 -32.86
N ALA A 3 -2.88 -6.67 -31.60
CA ALA A 3 -3.98 -6.49 -30.64
C ALA A 3 -4.36 -5.00 -30.58
N SER A 4 -5.63 -4.68 -30.83
CA SER A 4 -6.12 -3.31 -30.76
C SER A 4 -6.58 -3.02 -29.34
N TYR A 5 -5.84 -2.18 -28.62
CA TYR A 5 -6.20 -1.69 -27.30
C TYR A 5 -7.18 -0.51 -27.43
N ASP A 6 -8.46 -0.76 -27.13
CA ASP A 6 -9.47 0.29 -27.18
C ASP A 6 -9.69 0.89 -25.78
N TRP A 7 -9.19 2.13 -25.62
CA TRP A 7 -9.26 2.87 -24.36
C TRP A 7 -10.47 3.81 -24.33
N HIS A 8 -11.22 3.75 -23.24
CA HIS A 8 -12.29 4.66 -22.90
C HIS A 8 -11.91 5.48 -21.67
N LEU A 9 -12.11 6.80 -21.76
CA LEU A 9 -11.83 7.74 -20.67
C LEU A 9 -13.16 8.27 -20.14
N GLN A 10 -13.36 8.18 -18.85
CA GLN A 10 -14.56 8.65 -18.18
C GLN A 10 -14.22 9.23 -16.79
N ASP A 11 -15.14 9.98 -16.22
CA ASP A 11 -15.00 10.49 -14.87
C ASP A 11 -14.82 9.33 -13.87
N ALA A 12 -13.85 9.46 -12.96
CA ALA A 12 -13.57 8.42 -11.96
C ALA A 12 -14.77 8.11 -11.05
N ARG A 13 -15.72 9.04 -10.90
CA ARG A 13 -17.00 8.82 -10.19
C ARG A 13 -17.87 7.74 -10.82
N GLN A 14 -17.56 7.30 -12.05
CA GLN A 14 -18.24 6.15 -12.68
C GLN A 14 -17.67 4.79 -12.23
N LEU A 15 -16.58 4.75 -11.48
CA LEU A 15 -15.98 3.49 -11.00
C LEU A 15 -16.98 2.56 -10.29
N PRO A 16 -17.93 3.05 -9.45
CA PRO A 16 -18.90 2.16 -8.81
C PRO A 16 -19.74 1.34 -9.80
N ARG A 17 -19.96 1.83 -11.04
CA ARG A 17 -20.66 1.09 -12.09
C ARG A 17 -19.82 0.00 -12.74
N LEU A 18 -18.52 0.08 -12.62
CA LEU A 18 -17.54 -0.90 -13.14
C LEU A 18 -16.83 -1.65 -12.00
N ALA A 19 -17.34 -1.56 -10.77
CA ALA A 19 -16.71 -2.17 -9.60
C ALA A 19 -16.52 -3.69 -9.78
N GLN A 20 -17.51 -4.37 -10.33
CA GLN A 20 -17.44 -5.80 -10.57
C GLN A 20 -16.35 -6.16 -11.61
N ASP A 21 -16.27 -5.41 -12.72
CA ASP A 21 -15.25 -5.62 -13.75
C ASP A 21 -13.85 -5.28 -13.21
N TRP A 22 -13.73 -4.22 -12.41
CA TRP A 22 -12.49 -3.85 -11.74
C TRP A 22 -12.01 -4.95 -10.79
N ASP A 23 -12.89 -5.44 -9.90
CA ASP A 23 -12.55 -6.48 -8.94
C ASP A 23 -12.25 -7.81 -9.63
N LEU A 24 -12.91 -8.12 -10.75
CA LEU A 24 -12.62 -9.31 -11.56
C LEU A 24 -11.20 -9.23 -12.17
N LEU A 25 -10.81 -8.09 -12.72
CA LEU A 25 -9.44 -7.86 -13.23
C LEU A 25 -8.41 -7.94 -12.10
N ASN A 26 -8.70 -7.37 -10.94
CA ASN A 26 -7.83 -7.49 -9.77
C ASN A 26 -7.66 -8.96 -9.35
N HIS A 27 -8.77 -9.71 -9.29
CA HIS A 27 -8.75 -11.10 -8.87
C HIS A 27 -7.94 -12.02 -9.82
N HIS A 28 -8.04 -11.79 -11.13
CA HIS A 28 -7.33 -12.58 -12.14
C HIS A 28 -5.87 -12.13 -12.33
N GLY A 29 -5.54 -10.90 -11.94
CA GLY A 29 -4.19 -10.35 -12.04
C GLY A 29 -3.49 -10.29 -10.67
N ALA A 30 -3.48 -9.10 -10.09
CA ALA A 30 -2.75 -8.79 -8.85
C ALA A 30 -3.24 -9.53 -7.61
N ALA A 31 -4.53 -9.86 -7.53
CA ALA A 31 -5.24 -10.40 -6.36
C ALA A 31 -4.92 -9.64 -5.06
N SER A 32 -4.71 -8.31 -5.17
CA SER A 32 -4.28 -7.46 -4.06
C SER A 32 -5.46 -6.77 -3.39
N PRO A 33 -5.62 -6.85 -2.06
CA PRO A 33 -6.65 -6.10 -1.35
C PRO A 33 -6.49 -4.57 -1.49
N LEU A 34 -5.28 -4.07 -1.77
CA LEU A 34 -5.03 -2.64 -2.02
C LEU A 34 -5.60 -2.13 -3.35
N LEU A 35 -5.96 -3.04 -4.25
CA LEU A 35 -6.59 -2.77 -5.54
C LEU A 35 -8.06 -3.23 -5.58
N ASP A 36 -8.59 -3.80 -4.52
CA ASP A 36 -10.02 -4.13 -4.38
C ASP A 36 -10.86 -2.85 -4.26
N THR A 37 -12.06 -2.84 -4.82
CA THR A 37 -12.96 -1.69 -4.73
C THR A 37 -13.34 -1.33 -3.29
N ALA A 38 -13.30 -2.28 -2.35
CA ALA A 38 -13.46 -2.01 -0.91
C ALA A 38 -12.37 -1.06 -0.36
N PHE A 39 -11.19 -1.01 -1.00
CA PHE A 39 -10.11 -0.06 -0.70
C PHE A 39 -10.20 1.18 -1.58
N VAL A 40 -10.38 0.99 -2.88
CA VAL A 40 -10.25 2.05 -3.89
C VAL A 40 -11.40 3.06 -3.84
N LEU A 41 -12.65 2.62 -3.61
CA LEU A 41 -13.80 3.52 -3.56
C LEU A 41 -13.75 4.48 -2.35
N PRO A 42 -13.50 4.02 -1.11
CA PRO A 42 -13.29 4.93 0.02
C PRO A 42 -12.11 5.88 -0.18
N LEU A 43 -11.02 5.40 -0.82
CA LEU A 43 -9.86 6.23 -1.11
C LEU A 43 -10.20 7.36 -2.09
N LEU A 44 -10.91 7.04 -3.17
CA LEU A 44 -11.37 8.03 -4.15
C LEU A 44 -12.35 9.02 -3.53
N SER A 45 -13.26 8.54 -2.68
CA SER A 45 -14.24 9.38 -1.96
C SER A 45 -13.56 10.36 -1.01
N ALA A 46 -12.54 9.91 -0.26
CA ALA A 46 -11.89 10.73 0.76
C ALA A 46 -10.84 11.71 0.20
N PHE A 47 -10.16 11.36 -0.89
CA PHE A 47 -8.98 12.08 -1.39
C PHE A 47 -9.08 12.51 -2.85
N GLY A 48 -10.11 12.10 -3.58
CA GLY A 48 -10.38 12.59 -4.93
C GLY A 48 -10.80 14.05 -4.93
N ASN A 49 -10.39 14.77 -5.95
CA ASN A 49 -10.76 16.19 -6.14
C ASN A 49 -11.77 16.41 -7.28
N GLY A 50 -12.24 15.31 -7.91
CA GLY A 50 -13.21 15.32 -9.01
C GLY A 50 -12.59 15.54 -10.39
N THR A 51 -11.25 15.54 -10.50
CA THR A 51 -10.55 15.66 -11.79
C THR A 51 -9.95 14.33 -12.24
N GLU A 52 -10.07 13.29 -11.43
CA GLU A 52 -9.57 11.95 -11.72
C GLU A 52 -10.34 11.34 -12.88
N ILE A 53 -9.60 10.60 -13.71
CA ILE A 53 -10.12 9.88 -14.86
C ILE A 53 -10.01 8.37 -14.59
N LEU A 54 -11.11 7.66 -14.83
CA LEU A 54 -11.12 6.23 -15.00
C LEU A 54 -10.85 5.93 -16.48
N ALA A 55 -9.66 5.39 -16.76
CA ALA A 55 -9.30 4.86 -18.07
C ALA A 55 -9.54 3.35 -18.07
N SER A 56 -10.38 2.85 -18.97
CA SER A 56 -10.68 1.43 -19.14
C SER A 56 -10.30 0.95 -20.53
N CYS A 57 -9.59 -0.17 -20.61
CA CYS A 57 -9.12 -0.79 -21.85
C CYS A 57 -9.92 -2.02 -22.18
N ARG A 58 -10.36 -2.13 -23.43
CA ARG A 58 -10.96 -3.35 -23.95
C ARG A 58 -10.11 -3.94 -25.07
N MET A 59 -10.12 -5.27 -25.15
CA MET A 59 -9.59 -6.05 -26.24
C MET A 59 -10.61 -7.14 -26.55
N ASP A 60 -11.04 -7.21 -27.82
CA ASP A 60 -12.09 -8.14 -28.27
C ASP A 60 -13.38 -8.08 -27.44
N GLY A 61 -13.78 -6.85 -27.06
CA GLY A 61 -15.01 -6.57 -26.31
C GLY A 61 -14.94 -6.77 -24.79
N ARG A 62 -13.91 -7.42 -24.23
CA ARG A 62 -13.73 -7.66 -22.79
C ARG A 62 -12.73 -6.65 -22.19
N TYR A 63 -12.91 -6.33 -20.92
CA TYR A 63 -11.95 -5.49 -20.19
C TYR A 63 -10.65 -6.27 -19.95
N VAL A 64 -9.51 -5.63 -20.23
CA VAL A 64 -8.16 -6.17 -20.02
C VAL A 64 -7.30 -5.28 -19.11
N GLY A 65 -7.77 -4.09 -18.78
CA GLY A 65 -7.09 -3.20 -17.85
C GLY A 65 -7.91 -1.97 -17.51
N MET A 66 -7.74 -1.47 -16.30
CA MET A 66 -8.33 -0.22 -15.84
C MET A 66 -7.36 0.55 -14.97
N LEU A 67 -7.37 1.88 -15.07
CA LEU A 67 -6.52 2.80 -14.31
C LEU A 67 -7.34 3.95 -13.77
N LEU A 68 -7.07 4.34 -12.54
CA LEU A 68 -7.41 5.67 -12.03
C LEU A 68 -6.20 6.57 -12.20
N ILE A 69 -6.37 7.65 -12.97
CA ILE A 69 -5.26 8.57 -13.31
C ILE A 69 -5.63 10.02 -13.01
N THR A 70 -4.62 10.81 -12.75
CA THR A 70 -4.71 12.27 -12.54
C THR A 70 -3.69 12.99 -13.42
N SER A 71 -3.99 14.23 -13.79
CA SER A 71 -3.12 15.04 -14.65
C SER A 71 -2.40 16.13 -13.88
N HIS A 72 -1.17 16.40 -14.31
CA HIS A 72 -0.43 17.60 -13.94
C HIS A 72 -0.15 18.42 -15.19
N ARG A 73 -0.50 19.69 -15.18
CA ARG A 73 -0.30 20.62 -16.30
C ARG A 73 0.98 21.42 -16.13
N PHE A 74 1.75 21.50 -17.20
CA PHE A 74 2.91 22.39 -17.32
C PHE A 74 2.62 23.45 -18.38
N GLY A 75 2.41 24.71 -17.96
CA GLY A 75 2.00 25.77 -18.87
C GLY A 75 0.62 25.53 -19.49
N PHE A 76 0.42 26.06 -20.71
CA PHE A 76 -0.90 26.05 -21.33
C PHE A 76 -1.28 24.77 -22.07
N ALA A 77 -0.31 23.93 -22.46
CA ALA A 77 -0.57 22.82 -23.40
C ALA A 77 -0.01 21.47 -22.99
N ILE A 78 1.10 21.42 -22.24
CA ILE A 78 1.80 20.18 -21.93
C ILE A 78 1.19 19.54 -20.68
N GLN A 79 0.88 18.26 -20.78
CA GLN A 79 0.30 17.48 -19.68
C GLN A 79 1.15 16.23 -19.41
N THR A 80 1.29 15.91 -18.14
CA THR A 80 1.75 14.60 -17.67
C THR A 80 0.61 13.95 -16.88
N TRP A 81 0.56 12.66 -16.95
CA TRP A 81 -0.43 11.84 -16.26
C TRP A 81 0.26 10.84 -15.35
N GLN A 82 -0.38 10.52 -14.26
CA GLN A 82 0.07 9.47 -13.37
C GLN A 82 -1.11 8.75 -12.74
N THR A 83 -0.89 7.57 -12.21
CA THR A 83 -1.91 6.89 -11.40
C THR A 83 -2.32 7.78 -10.23
N PHE A 84 -3.63 7.82 -9.94
CA PHE A 84 -4.15 8.48 -8.74
C PHE A 84 -3.57 7.76 -7.51
N GLN A 85 -2.84 8.51 -6.70
CA GLN A 85 -2.11 7.95 -5.56
C GLN A 85 -1.98 8.96 -4.42
N PRO A 86 -3.01 9.11 -3.60
CA PRO A 86 -2.88 9.82 -2.34
C PRO A 86 -1.94 9.06 -1.39
N SER A 87 -1.46 9.73 -0.35
CA SER A 87 -0.46 9.18 0.58
C SER A 87 -0.90 7.89 1.30
N GLN A 88 -2.19 7.60 1.31
CA GLN A 88 -2.78 6.38 1.87
C GLN A 88 -2.80 5.21 0.90
N ALA A 89 -2.50 5.42 -0.39
CA ALA A 89 -2.42 4.35 -1.39
C ALA A 89 -1.00 3.80 -1.48
N PRO A 90 -0.73 2.58 -1.01
CA PRO A 90 0.60 1.98 -1.13
C PRO A 90 0.98 1.60 -2.57
N LEU A 91 -0.01 1.38 -3.42
CA LEU A 91 0.15 1.04 -4.84
C LEU A 91 -0.50 2.10 -5.72
N GLY A 92 0.07 2.34 -6.89
CA GLY A 92 -0.59 3.09 -7.95
C GLY A 92 -1.81 2.33 -8.48
N LEU A 93 -2.96 3.01 -8.56
CA LEU A 93 -4.25 2.36 -8.77
C LEU A 93 -4.46 1.95 -10.23
N GLY A 94 -4.25 0.68 -10.49
CA GLY A 94 -4.52 0.04 -11.77
C GLY A 94 -4.64 -1.47 -11.64
N VAL A 95 -5.56 -2.05 -12.41
CA VAL A 95 -5.81 -3.49 -12.48
C VAL A 95 -5.68 -3.96 -13.93
N TRP A 96 -5.10 -5.15 -14.12
CA TRP A 96 -4.69 -5.65 -15.42
C TRP A 96 -4.90 -7.15 -15.52
N GLU A 97 -5.19 -7.59 -16.73
CA GLU A 97 -5.08 -9.00 -17.07
C GLU A 97 -3.61 -9.42 -17.22
N ASP A 98 -3.28 -10.62 -16.79
CA ASP A 98 -1.94 -11.17 -16.95
C ASP A 98 -1.53 -11.29 -18.43
N GLY A 99 -0.23 -11.08 -18.69
CA GLY A 99 0.35 -11.26 -20.02
C GLY A 99 0.10 -10.11 -21.01
N LEU A 100 -0.42 -8.97 -20.57
CA LEU A 100 -0.57 -7.79 -21.42
C LEU A 100 0.77 -7.25 -21.90
N ASP A 101 0.81 -6.84 -23.18
CA ASP A 101 1.90 -6.02 -23.72
C ASP A 101 1.76 -4.58 -23.18
N TRP A 102 2.29 -4.38 -21.98
CA TRP A 102 2.25 -3.08 -21.29
C TRP A 102 2.75 -1.92 -22.12
N PRO A 103 3.92 -2.01 -22.82
CA PRO A 103 4.40 -0.93 -23.67
C PRO A 103 3.41 -0.52 -24.75
N ALA A 104 2.84 -1.49 -25.47
CA ALA A 104 1.86 -1.21 -26.51
C ALA A 104 0.54 -0.68 -25.93
N CYS A 105 0.03 -1.30 -24.86
CA CYS A 105 -1.21 -0.94 -24.18
C CYS A 105 -1.14 0.49 -23.63
N LEU A 106 -0.10 0.83 -22.85
CA LEU A 106 0.07 2.13 -22.22
C LEU A 106 0.41 3.24 -23.23
N SER A 107 1.15 2.91 -24.31
CA SER A 107 1.38 3.85 -25.40
C SER A 107 0.09 4.20 -26.15
N ALA A 108 -0.84 3.24 -26.30
CA ALA A 108 -2.16 3.50 -26.84
C ALA A 108 -2.98 4.43 -25.93
N LEU A 109 -2.96 4.23 -24.61
CA LEU A 109 -3.56 5.13 -23.64
C LEU A 109 -3.00 6.54 -23.75
N LEU A 110 -1.66 6.67 -23.73
CA LEU A 110 -0.99 7.98 -23.77
C LEU A 110 -1.36 8.79 -25.01
N ARG A 111 -1.62 8.10 -26.14
CA ARG A 111 -2.11 8.77 -27.38
C ARG A 111 -3.56 9.22 -27.30
N LYS A 112 -4.39 8.53 -26.50
CA LYS A 112 -5.82 8.84 -26.29
C LYS A 112 -6.04 9.94 -25.26
N LEU A 113 -5.08 10.15 -24.35
CA LEU A 113 -5.19 11.16 -23.29
C LEU A 113 -5.29 12.59 -23.87
N PRO A 114 -6.13 13.47 -23.28
CA PRO A 114 -6.38 14.80 -23.78
C PRO A 114 -5.15 15.71 -23.76
N GLY A 115 -5.13 16.72 -24.63
CA GLY A 115 -4.04 17.69 -24.76
C GLY A 115 -2.75 17.10 -25.33
N ILE A 116 -1.63 17.81 -25.11
CA ILE A 116 -0.29 17.31 -25.46
C ILE A 116 0.23 16.49 -24.28
N SER A 117 -0.26 15.25 -24.19
CA SER A 117 0.14 14.31 -23.13
C SER A 117 1.51 13.72 -23.46
N VAL A 118 2.54 14.10 -22.69
CA VAL A 118 3.95 13.75 -22.96
C VAL A 118 4.45 12.55 -22.15
N LEU A 119 3.81 12.29 -20.99
CA LEU A 119 4.22 11.27 -20.04
C LEU A 119 2.98 10.65 -19.37
N LEU A 120 3.01 9.33 -19.22
CA LEU A 120 2.13 8.57 -18.34
C LEU A 120 3.00 7.81 -17.33
N GLY A 121 2.84 8.08 -16.05
CA GLY A 121 3.52 7.40 -14.95
C GLY A 121 2.59 6.42 -14.23
N LEU A 122 2.98 5.15 -14.12
CA LEU A 122 2.40 4.24 -13.16
C LEU A 122 3.29 4.28 -11.92
N THR A 123 2.77 4.85 -10.84
CA THR A 123 3.53 5.07 -9.61
C THR A 123 3.49 3.85 -8.71
N GLN A 124 4.50 3.65 -7.86
CA GLN A 124 4.57 2.67 -6.78
C GLN A 124 4.04 1.27 -7.18
N GLN A 125 4.68 0.68 -8.18
CA GLN A 125 4.37 -0.68 -8.60
C GLN A 125 5.17 -1.67 -7.75
N ASP A 126 4.50 -2.73 -7.30
CA ASP A 126 5.14 -3.86 -6.61
C ASP A 126 5.52 -4.93 -7.65
N PRO A 127 6.78 -5.34 -7.74
CA PRO A 127 7.21 -6.36 -8.70
C PRO A 127 6.53 -7.73 -8.49
N PHE A 128 5.92 -8.00 -7.32
CA PHE A 128 5.13 -9.20 -7.09
C PHE A 128 3.68 -9.08 -7.57
N VAL A 129 3.16 -7.86 -7.64
CA VAL A 129 1.81 -7.56 -8.14
C VAL A 129 1.84 -7.32 -9.64
N ALA A 130 2.86 -6.60 -10.09
CA ALA A 130 3.07 -6.25 -11.48
C ALA A 130 4.56 -6.45 -11.81
N PRO A 131 4.93 -7.53 -12.52
CA PRO A 131 6.32 -7.81 -12.88
C PRO A 131 6.96 -6.61 -13.59
N ARG A 132 8.16 -6.22 -13.13
CA ARG A 132 8.86 -5.05 -13.65
C ARG A 132 9.32 -5.30 -15.09
N PRO A 133 8.81 -4.54 -16.08
CA PRO A 133 9.24 -4.70 -17.44
C PRO A 133 10.66 -4.14 -17.65
N SER A 134 11.36 -4.66 -18.66
CA SER A 134 12.63 -4.08 -19.11
C SER A 134 12.41 -2.71 -19.73
N ASP A 135 13.40 -1.83 -19.60
CA ASP A 135 13.43 -0.54 -20.27
C ASP A 135 13.36 -0.70 -21.79
N GLN A 136 12.56 0.14 -22.45
CA GLN A 136 12.40 0.17 -23.91
C GLN A 136 12.61 1.59 -24.43
N THR A 137 12.44 1.79 -25.73
CA THR A 137 12.68 3.09 -26.39
C THR A 137 11.91 4.24 -25.77
N SER A 138 10.63 4.02 -25.41
CA SER A 138 9.74 5.03 -24.79
C SER A 138 9.25 4.65 -23.41
N LEU A 139 9.73 3.55 -22.81
CA LEU A 139 9.34 3.08 -21.49
C LEU A 139 10.56 3.01 -20.58
N ARG A 140 10.43 3.53 -19.37
CA ARG A 140 11.47 3.49 -18.33
C ARG A 140 10.90 3.06 -17.00
N THR A 141 11.65 2.23 -16.31
CA THR A 141 11.37 1.88 -14.91
C THR A 141 12.35 2.58 -13.98
N LEU A 142 11.90 2.92 -12.80
CA LEU A 142 12.65 3.73 -11.84
C LEU A 142 12.47 3.13 -10.46
N ASP A 143 13.57 2.85 -9.77
CA ASP A 143 13.52 2.46 -8.36
C ASP A 143 12.84 3.57 -7.54
N TYR A 144 11.94 3.17 -6.65
CA TYR A 144 11.24 4.09 -5.76
C TYR A 144 11.71 3.92 -4.32
N MET A 145 11.25 2.89 -3.64
CA MET A 145 11.63 2.62 -2.26
C MET A 145 11.74 1.12 -2.02
N GLN A 146 12.49 0.74 -1.01
CA GLN A 146 12.49 -0.61 -0.51
C GLN A 146 11.37 -0.79 0.51
N THR A 147 10.77 -1.97 0.50
CA THR A 147 9.80 -2.44 1.49
C THR A 147 10.10 -3.89 1.89
N ALA A 148 9.58 -4.31 3.04
CA ALA A 148 9.80 -5.65 3.57
C ALA A 148 8.51 -6.48 3.55
N ARG A 149 8.66 -7.79 3.55
CA ARG A 149 7.60 -8.76 3.86
C ARG A 149 8.15 -9.87 4.73
N ILE A 150 7.27 -10.61 5.38
CA ILE A 150 7.64 -11.83 6.10
C ILE A 150 6.93 -12.99 5.41
N VAL A 151 7.70 -13.99 4.97
CA VAL A 151 7.14 -15.26 4.51
C VAL A 151 6.97 -16.15 5.74
N MET A 152 5.77 -16.69 5.92
CA MET A 152 5.40 -17.53 7.06
C MET A 152 5.53 -19.01 6.64
N GLU A 153 6.72 -19.56 6.81
CA GLU A 153 7.02 -20.96 6.56
C GLU A 153 7.29 -21.69 7.89
N GLY A 154 6.76 -22.89 8.04
CA GLY A 154 6.92 -23.67 9.27
C GLY A 154 6.18 -23.12 10.48
N SER A 155 6.73 -23.29 11.67
CA SER A 155 6.13 -22.79 12.91
C SER A 155 6.60 -21.39 13.28
N PHE A 156 5.81 -20.70 14.11
CA PHE A 156 6.25 -19.42 14.69
C PHE A 156 7.53 -19.59 15.52
N ASP A 157 7.69 -20.71 16.22
CA ASP A 157 8.87 -20.96 17.04
C ASP A 157 10.15 -21.09 16.19
N ASP A 158 10.07 -21.75 15.02
CA ASP A 158 11.20 -21.84 14.08
C ASP A 158 11.53 -20.46 13.51
N TYR A 159 10.53 -19.73 13.07
CA TYR A 159 10.69 -18.35 12.61
C TYR A 159 11.32 -17.48 13.72
N TRP A 160 10.79 -17.55 14.93
CA TRP A 160 11.27 -16.76 16.06
C TRP A 160 12.71 -17.16 16.46
N ALA A 161 13.03 -18.45 16.41
CA ALA A 161 14.39 -18.95 16.65
C ALA A 161 15.41 -18.34 15.69
N SER A 162 15.03 -18.14 14.41
CA SER A 162 15.90 -17.55 13.39
C SER A 162 16.13 -16.03 13.56
N ARG A 163 15.31 -15.34 14.34
CA ARG A 163 15.46 -13.89 14.54
C ARG A 163 16.66 -13.52 15.41
N GLY A 164 17.16 -12.30 15.21
CA GLY A 164 18.34 -11.80 15.88
C GLY A 164 18.27 -11.86 17.41
N LYS A 165 19.36 -12.25 18.05
CA LYS A 165 19.46 -12.39 19.52
C LYS A 165 19.04 -11.12 20.26
N ASN A 166 19.41 -9.94 19.73
CA ASN A 166 19.09 -8.65 20.35
C ASN A 166 17.58 -8.39 20.42
N LEU A 167 16.83 -8.68 19.34
CA LEU A 167 15.37 -8.56 19.33
C LEU A 167 14.74 -9.46 20.38
N LYS A 168 15.12 -10.75 20.39
CA LYS A 168 14.60 -11.75 21.33
C LYS A 168 14.85 -11.38 22.79
N GLN A 169 16.10 -11.01 23.11
CA GLN A 169 16.47 -10.62 24.47
C GLN A 169 15.77 -9.31 24.91
N ASN A 170 15.64 -8.34 24.01
CA ASN A 170 14.98 -7.08 24.29
C ASN A 170 13.50 -7.29 24.61
N LEU A 171 12.76 -8.04 23.80
CA LEU A 171 11.35 -8.31 24.06
C LEU A 171 11.16 -9.17 25.34
N LYS A 172 12.02 -10.17 25.58
CA LYS A 172 12.00 -10.92 26.85
C LYS A 172 12.19 -10.01 28.07
N LYS A 173 13.18 -9.09 28.02
CA LYS A 173 13.44 -8.11 29.09
C LYS A 173 12.26 -7.20 29.32
N GLN A 174 11.59 -6.73 28.26
CA GLN A 174 10.43 -5.88 28.36
C GLN A 174 9.24 -6.60 29.01
N ARG A 175 8.97 -7.86 28.65
CA ARG A 175 7.92 -8.68 29.29
C ARG A 175 8.19 -8.88 30.78
N LEU A 176 9.44 -9.18 31.14
CA LEU A 176 9.83 -9.31 32.55
C LEU A 176 9.67 -8.00 33.33
N LYS A 177 9.94 -6.85 32.67
CA LYS A 177 9.71 -5.55 33.28
C LYS A 177 8.22 -5.32 33.54
N LEU A 178 7.36 -5.51 32.52
CA LEU A 178 5.90 -5.34 32.66
C LEU A 178 5.34 -6.26 33.75
N ALA A 179 5.76 -7.52 33.80
CA ALA A 179 5.32 -8.46 34.83
C ALA A 179 5.76 -8.01 36.25
N ARG A 180 7.00 -7.53 36.41
CA ARG A 180 7.50 -7.00 37.68
C ARG A 180 6.74 -5.75 38.11
N ASP A 181 6.39 -4.89 37.15
CA ASP A 181 5.67 -3.64 37.39
C ASP A 181 4.13 -3.88 37.55
N GLY A 182 3.68 -5.16 37.54
CA GLY A 182 2.27 -5.55 37.70
C GLY A 182 1.38 -5.19 36.52
N VAL A 183 1.97 -4.91 35.34
CA VAL A 183 1.22 -4.51 34.13
C VAL A 183 0.83 -5.76 33.32
N ALA A 184 -0.45 -6.10 33.33
CA ALA A 184 -0.98 -7.16 32.45
C ALA A 184 -1.02 -6.70 31.00
N THR A 185 -0.69 -7.61 30.07
CA THR A 185 -0.79 -7.32 28.62
C THR A 185 -1.84 -8.22 27.98
N ARG A 186 -2.56 -7.69 26.97
CA ARG A 186 -3.58 -8.44 26.24
C ARG A 186 -3.61 -8.00 24.78
N LEU A 187 -3.55 -8.97 23.86
CA LEU A 187 -3.84 -8.76 22.45
C LEU A 187 -5.33 -8.96 22.19
N GLU A 188 -5.95 -7.99 21.55
CA GLU A 188 -7.32 -8.04 21.08
C GLU A 188 -7.33 -7.97 19.56
N ILE A 189 -8.12 -8.82 18.92
CA ILE A 189 -8.27 -8.89 17.48
C ILE A 189 -9.70 -8.52 17.14
N ILE A 190 -9.89 -7.39 16.46
CA ILE A 190 -11.18 -6.85 16.06
C ILE A 190 -11.40 -7.16 14.58
N THR A 191 -12.52 -7.85 14.30
CA THR A 191 -12.99 -8.20 12.96
C THR A 191 -14.46 -7.85 12.74
N ALA A 192 -15.19 -7.55 13.83
CA ALA A 192 -16.60 -7.20 13.79
C ALA A 192 -16.81 -5.77 13.29
N VAL A 193 -17.70 -5.59 12.32
CA VAL A 193 -17.96 -4.30 11.64
C VAL A 193 -18.39 -3.20 12.61
N ASP A 194 -19.24 -3.54 13.59
CA ASP A 194 -19.76 -2.61 14.59
C ASP A 194 -18.68 -2.06 15.53
N GLN A 195 -17.54 -2.74 15.64
CA GLN A 195 -16.40 -2.31 16.46
C GLN A 195 -15.39 -1.44 15.70
N VAL A 196 -15.44 -1.42 14.37
CA VAL A 196 -14.44 -0.71 13.54
C VAL A 196 -14.39 0.78 13.86
N LYS A 197 -15.55 1.43 13.94
CA LYS A 197 -15.65 2.88 14.21
C LYS A 197 -14.93 3.28 15.50
N SER A 198 -15.19 2.56 16.60
CA SER A 198 -14.55 2.83 17.89
C SER A 198 -13.04 2.55 17.84
N ALA A 199 -12.64 1.47 17.19
CA ALA A 199 -11.23 1.11 17.06
C ALA A 199 -10.44 2.13 16.21
N VAL A 200 -11.02 2.63 15.11
CA VAL A 200 -10.38 3.68 14.29
C VAL A 200 -10.29 5.00 15.07
N ALA A 201 -11.29 5.34 15.90
CA ALA A 201 -11.23 6.50 16.78
C ALA A 201 -10.11 6.36 17.83
N ASP A 202 -9.94 5.18 18.44
CA ASP A 202 -8.82 4.89 19.34
C ASP A 202 -7.47 5.03 18.63
N TYR A 203 -7.37 4.50 17.40
CA TYR A 203 -6.18 4.64 16.56
C TYR A 203 -5.84 6.12 16.32
N ALA A 204 -6.80 6.92 15.88
CA ALA A 204 -6.63 8.34 15.60
C ALA A 204 -6.20 9.12 16.85
N ARG A 205 -6.78 8.81 18.01
CA ARG A 205 -6.41 9.42 19.31
C ARG A 205 -4.95 9.11 19.65
N LEU A 206 -4.51 7.85 19.53
CA LEU A 206 -3.12 7.47 19.80
C LEU A 206 -2.14 8.15 18.83
N GLU A 207 -2.44 8.17 17.56
CA GLU A 207 -1.55 8.75 16.55
C GLU A 207 -1.45 10.28 16.70
N SER A 208 -2.54 10.95 17.08
CA SER A 208 -2.57 12.40 17.35
C SER A 208 -1.84 12.82 18.63
N ALA A 209 -1.74 11.92 19.60
CA ALA A 209 -0.99 12.16 20.83
C ALA A 209 0.51 11.92 20.70
N GLY A 210 0.97 11.28 19.61
CA GLY A 210 2.37 10.92 19.39
C GLY A 210 3.14 11.90 18.48
N TRP A 211 4.42 11.59 18.21
CA TRP A 211 5.33 12.41 17.38
C TRP A 211 4.84 12.65 15.95
N LYS A 212 3.96 11.81 15.42
CA LYS A 212 3.38 11.97 14.08
C LYS A 212 2.48 13.21 13.99
N ALA A 213 1.92 13.68 15.09
CA ALA A 213 1.18 14.94 15.15
C ALA A 213 2.06 16.12 14.76
N ALA A 214 3.31 16.15 15.23
CA ALA A 214 4.28 17.20 14.91
C ALA A 214 4.79 17.15 13.47
N SER A 215 4.72 15.99 12.79
CA SER A 215 5.16 15.80 11.40
C SER A 215 4.05 16.00 10.36
N GLY A 216 2.79 16.26 10.78
CA GLY A 216 1.65 16.45 9.89
C GLY A 216 1.14 15.18 9.19
N THR A 217 1.62 14.00 9.60
CA THR A 217 1.25 12.70 9.00
C THR A 217 0.25 11.91 9.83
N ALA A 218 -0.20 12.46 10.98
CA ALA A 218 -1.18 11.83 11.84
C ALA A 218 -2.56 11.75 11.17
N VAL A 219 -3.28 10.67 11.45
CA VAL A 219 -4.70 10.53 11.11
C VAL A 219 -5.48 11.52 11.98
N SER A 220 -5.86 12.67 11.41
CA SER A 220 -6.63 13.70 12.08
C SER A 220 -8.06 13.77 11.52
N ASP A 221 -9.02 14.15 12.37
CA ASP A 221 -10.44 14.27 11.96
C ASP A 221 -10.66 15.21 10.76
N ASN A 222 -9.78 16.19 10.56
CA ASN A 222 -9.89 17.18 9.48
C ASN A 222 -9.26 16.74 8.15
N SER A 223 -8.61 15.57 8.08
CA SER A 223 -7.81 15.19 6.88
C SER A 223 -8.51 14.18 5.96
N GLY A 224 -9.75 13.76 6.24
CA GLY A 224 -10.43 12.67 5.52
C GLY A 224 -9.87 11.27 5.82
N GLN A 225 -8.77 11.18 6.58
CA GLN A 225 -8.10 9.90 6.84
C GLN A 225 -8.92 9.00 7.77
N VAL A 226 -9.52 9.54 8.83
CA VAL A 226 -10.39 8.77 9.74
C VAL A 226 -11.56 8.17 8.97
N TYR A 227 -12.21 8.98 8.15
CA TYR A 227 -13.32 8.52 7.29
C TYR A 227 -12.87 7.40 6.35
N PHE A 228 -11.73 7.59 5.67
CA PHE A 228 -11.18 6.58 4.77
C PHE A 228 -10.92 5.25 5.49
N TYR A 229 -10.16 5.27 6.61
CA TYR A 229 -9.83 4.03 7.32
C TYR A 229 -11.05 3.36 7.92
N GLN A 230 -12.03 4.13 8.40
CA GLN A 230 -13.27 3.58 8.92
C GLN A 230 -14.05 2.87 7.81
N GLU A 231 -14.39 3.57 6.73
CA GLU A 231 -15.19 3.01 5.64
C GLU A 231 -14.48 1.81 4.98
N MET A 232 -13.20 1.93 4.71
CA MET A 232 -12.39 0.88 4.13
C MET A 232 -12.39 -0.37 5.02
N LEU A 233 -12.07 -0.24 6.31
CA LEU A 233 -12.04 -1.38 7.25
C LEU A 233 -13.42 -1.98 7.47
N GLU A 234 -14.51 -1.18 7.53
CA GLU A 234 -15.88 -1.71 7.57
C GLU A 234 -16.19 -2.55 6.35
N ASN A 235 -15.79 -2.10 5.14
CA ASN A 235 -15.97 -2.85 3.90
C ASN A 235 -15.20 -4.19 3.93
N PHE A 236 -13.94 -4.18 4.37
CA PHE A 236 -13.16 -5.41 4.50
C PHE A 236 -13.66 -6.32 5.61
N CYS A 237 -14.11 -5.79 6.75
CA CYS A 237 -14.72 -6.60 7.81
C CYS A 237 -16.01 -7.29 7.34
N ARG A 238 -16.86 -6.64 6.51
CA ARG A 238 -18.03 -7.28 5.89
C ARG A 238 -17.66 -8.46 4.99
N LYS A 239 -16.46 -8.42 4.37
CA LYS A 239 -15.91 -9.52 3.57
C LYS A 239 -15.16 -10.57 4.42
N GLY A 240 -15.04 -10.39 5.74
CA GLY A 240 -14.21 -11.22 6.61
C GLY A 240 -12.70 -11.03 6.41
N GLN A 241 -12.31 -9.92 5.79
CA GLN A 241 -10.94 -9.59 5.40
C GLN A 241 -10.36 -8.36 6.13
N GLY A 242 -11.14 -7.71 6.99
CA GLY A 242 -10.67 -6.60 7.82
C GLY A 242 -10.17 -7.10 9.17
N ARG A 243 -9.07 -6.52 9.65
CA ARG A 243 -8.52 -6.88 10.95
C ARG A 243 -7.84 -5.69 11.60
N ILE A 244 -8.15 -5.45 12.89
CA ILE A 244 -7.48 -4.45 13.72
C ILE A 244 -6.89 -5.17 14.92
N TYR A 245 -5.58 -5.03 15.13
CA TYR A 245 -4.93 -5.48 16.35
C TYR A 245 -4.89 -4.32 17.33
N ARG A 246 -5.34 -4.56 18.58
CA ARG A 246 -5.31 -3.62 19.68
C ARG A 246 -4.62 -4.29 20.87
N TYR A 247 -3.56 -3.66 21.35
CA TYR A 247 -2.71 -4.19 22.40
C TYR A 247 -2.86 -3.34 23.67
N TRP A 248 -3.12 -3.99 24.76
CA TRP A 248 -3.44 -3.38 26.02
C TRP A 248 -2.30 -3.53 27.04
N TYR A 249 -2.06 -2.48 27.81
CA TYR A 249 -1.32 -2.48 29.07
C TYR A 249 -2.31 -2.15 30.18
N GLY A 250 -2.73 -3.16 30.96
CA GLY A 250 -3.87 -3.01 31.85
C GLY A 250 -5.13 -2.59 31.09
N GLU A 251 -5.69 -1.43 31.45
CA GLU A 251 -6.89 -0.86 30.82
C GLU A 251 -6.58 0.18 29.71
N GLU A 252 -5.31 0.42 29.43
CA GLU A 252 -4.90 1.42 28.43
C GLU A 252 -4.46 0.79 27.11
N VAL A 253 -4.89 1.38 26.01
CA VAL A 253 -4.45 0.96 24.67
C VAL A 253 -3.00 1.40 24.46
N ALA A 254 -2.10 0.43 24.34
CA ALA A 254 -0.67 0.65 24.22
C ALA A 254 -0.16 0.66 22.77
N ALA A 255 -0.75 -0.14 21.87
CA ALA A 255 -0.42 -0.14 20.44
C ALA A 255 -1.57 -0.66 19.59
N MET A 256 -1.59 -0.29 18.31
CA MET A 256 -2.58 -0.74 17.34
C MET A 256 -1.97 -0.91 15.96
N ASP A 257 -2.44 -1.95 15.22
CA ASP A 257 -2.23 -2.11 13.78
C ASP A 257 -3.57 -2.13 13.06
N LEU A 258 -3.68 -1.40 11.93
CA LEU A 258 -4.79 -1.48 10.98
C LEU A 258 -4.37 -2.38 9.82
N CYS A 259 -5.14 -3.46 9.56
CA CYS A 259 -4.75 -4.49 8.61
C CYS A 259 -5.91 -4.89 7.69
N VAL A 260 -5.55 -5.37 6.50
CA VAL A 260 -6.47 -6.05 5.57
C VAL A 260 -5.84 -7.36 5.11
N THR A 261 -6.67 -8.37 4.82
CA THR A 261 -6.19 -9.67 4.33
C THR A 261 -6.55 -9.85 2.86
N GLY A 262 -5.61 -10.40 2.11
CA GLY A 262 -5.83 -10.96 0.78
C GLY A 262 -6.12 -12.46 0.85
N ALA A 263 -5.97 -13.16 -0.27
CA ALA A 263 -6.22 -14.60 -0.35
C ALA A 263 -5.23 -15.40 0.51
N ASP A 264 -3.96 -15.00 0.55
CA ASP A 264 -2.86 -15.73 1.17
C ASP A 264 -1.94 -14.84 2.05
N HIS A 265 -2.32 -13.58 2.26
CA HIS A 265 -1.48 -12.63 2.98
C HIS A 265 -2.29 -11.63 3.80
N ILE A 266 -1.63 -11.05 4.79
CA ILE A 266 -2.11 -9.89 5.55
C ILE A 266 -1.22 -8.69 5.28
N ILE A 267 -1.83 -7.51 5.11
CA ILE A 267 -1.12 -6.24 4.93
C ILE A 267 -1.31 -5.40 6.19
N ILE A 268 -0.20 -4.99 6.80
CA ILE A 268 -0.20 -4.01 7.88
C ILE A 268 -0.13 -2.62 7.25
N LEU A 269 -1.27 -1.93 7.21
CA LEU A 269 -1.40 -0.62 6.58
C LEU A 269 -0.83 0.51 7.45
N LYS A 270 -1.12 0.43 8.73
CA LYS A 270 -0.76 1.46 9.70
C LYS A 270 -0.45 0.84 11.07
N THR A 271 0.57 1.39 11.73
CA THR A 271 0.93 1.08 13.12
C THR A 271 1.01 2.36 13.93
N THR A 272 0.43 2.35 15.14
CA THR A 272 0.62 3.41 16.14
C THR A 272 0.83 2.81 17.52
N TYR A 273 1.38 3.60 18.44
CA TYR A 273 1.53 3.21 19.85
C TYR A 273 1.49 4.43 20.78
N ASN A 274 1.17 4.19 22.03
CA ASN A 274 1.16 5.21 23.08
C ASN A 274 2.59 5.47 23.56
N GLU A 275 3.14 6.64 23.26
CA GLU A 275 4.51 7.03 23.64
C GLU A 275 4.68 7.19 25.14
N GLN A 276 3.63 7.58 25.86
CA GLN A 276 3.68 7.76 27.32
C GLN A 276 3.84 6.42 28.03
N LEU A 277 3.25 5.35 27.50
CA LEU A 277 3.38 3.98 28.02
C LEU A 277 4.66 3.28 27.53
N ALA A 278 5.36 3.87 26.58
CA ALA A 278 6.55 3.27 25.95
C ALA A 278 7.83 3.39 26.79
N ALA A 279 7.80 4.01 27.98
CA ALA A 279 8.98 4.20 28.83
C ALA A 279 9.64 2.85 29.19
N GLY A 280 10.77 2.55 28.49
CA GLY A 280 11.52 1.31 28.64
C GLY A 280 10.87 0.04 28.08
N THR A 281 9.82 0.20 27.22
CA THR A 281 9.16 -0.87 26.46
C THR A 281 8.91 -0.43 25.03
N SER A 282 8.53 -1.36 24.17
CA SER A 282 8.13 -1.11 22.78
C SER A 282 6.79 -1.81 22.52
N PRO A 283 5.65 -1.16 22.85
CA PRO A 283 4.33 -1.80 22.78
C PRO A 283 4.04 -2.38 21.40
N ALA A 284 4.39 -1.67 20.32
CA ALA A 284 4.18 -2.14 18.95
C ALA A 284 4.99 -3.41 18.61
N LEU A 285 6.21 -3.57 19.16
CA LEU A 285 7.01 -4.78 18.94
C LEU A 285 6.48 -5.97 19.75
N LEU A 286 6.01 -5.73 20.99
CA LEU A 286 5.37 -6.76 21.82
C LEU A 286 4.05 -7.23 21.19
N MET A 287 3.21 -6.30 20.75
CA MET A 287 1.98 -6.59 20.00
C MET A 287 2.28 -7.43 18.77
N ARG A 288 3.28 -7.02 17.98
CA ARG A 288 3.64 -7.70 16.75
C ARG A 288 4.12 -9.13 16.98
N GLN A 289 4.88 -9.38 18.03
CA GLN A 289 5.28 -10.73 18.39
C GLN A 289 4.07 -11.64 18.68
N GLU A 290 3.08 -11.16 19.43
CA GLU A 290 1.87 -11.92 19.74
C GLU A 290 0.97 -12.09 18.52
N ALA A 291 0.77 -11.01 17.74
CA ALA A 291 -0.02 -11.07 16.50
C ALA A 291 0.59 -12.05 15.48
N MET A 292 1.91 -12.05 15.32
CA MET A 292 2.59 -13.00 14.43
C MET A 292 2.41 -14.45 14.91
N ALA A 293 2.49 -14.70 16.23
CA ALA A 293 2.29 -16.05 16.75
C ALA A 293 0.88 -16.57 16.40
N THR A 294 -0.16 -15.70 16.41
CA THR A 294 -1.50 -16.10 15.95
C THR A 294 -1.57 -16.30 14.45
N LEU A 295 -0.92 -15.42 13.66
CA LEU A 295 -0.93 -15.50 12.19
C LEU A 295 -0.26 -16.76 11.65
N PHE A 296 0.85 -17.22 12.27
CA PHE A 296 1.51 -18.47 11.86
C PHE A 296 0.66 -19.73 12.12
N CYS A 297 -0.37 -19.62 12.97
CA CYS A 297 -1.32 -20.70 13.22
C CYS A 297 -2.56 -20.62 12.31
N GLU A 298 -2.72 -19.53 11.55
CA GLU A 298 -3.90 -19.30 10.72
C GLU A 298 -3.73 -19.95 9.34
N ALA A 299 -4.56 -20.94 9.06
CA ALA A 299 -4.53 -21.64 7.78
C ALA A 299 -4.86 -20.71 6.61
N GLY A 300 -4.10 -20.82 5.52
CA GLY A 300 -4.30 -20.03 4.31
C GLY A 300 -3.47 -18.74 4.25
N LEU A 301 -3.00 -18.19 5.36
CA LEU A 301 -2.06 -17.07 5.35
C LEU A 301 -0.61 -17.58 5.32
N ASN A 302 0.17 -17.07 4.39
CA ASN A 302 1.58 -17.44 4.25
C ASN A 302 2.53 -16.23 4.18
N ARG A 303 1.99 -14.99 4.21
CA ARG A 303 2.81 -13.76 4.16
C ARG A 303 2.23 -12.63 4.99
N ILE A 304 3.13 -11.82 5.54
CA ILE A 304 2.82 -10.51 6.14
C ILE A 304 3.52 -9.45 5.31
N GLU A 305 2.78 -8.48 4.80
CA GLU A 305 3.27 -7.43 3.92
C GLU A 305 3.36 -6.09 4.66
N PHE A 306 4.49 -5.38 4.43
CA PHE A 306 4.69 -4.01 4.90
C PHE A 306 4.88 -3.12 3.68
N TYR A 307 3.92 -2.31 3.32
CA TYR A 307 4.03 -1.41 2.17
C TYR A 307 4.62 -0.03 2.53
N GLY A 308 5.21 0.10 3.70
CA GLY A 308 5.93 1.30 4.11
C GLY A 308 7.39 1.30 3.64
N LYS A 309 8.02 2.49 3.66
CA LYS A 309 9.47 2.61 3.45
C LYS A 309 10.22 1.72 4.44
N LEU A 310 11.20 0.98 3.95
CA LEU A 310 12.07 0.14 4.77
C LEU A 310 12.75 0.97 5.86
N LEU A 311 12.53 0.60 7.10
CA LEU A 311 13.17 1.16 8.29
C LEU A 311 13.98 0.05 8.99
N GLU A 312 14.93 0.42 9.84
CA GLU A 312 15.77 -0.54 10.58
C GLU A 312 14.97 -1.59 11.35
N TRP A 313 13.81 -1.21 11.92
CA TRP A 313 13.00 -2.16 12.67
C TRP A 313 12.43 -3.29 11.79
N HIS A 314 12.15 -3.04 10.50
CA HIS A 314 11.70 -4.09 9.57
C HIS A 314 12.77 -5.16 9.39
N THR A 315 14.05 -4.78 9.28
CA THR A 315 15.16 -5.73 9.09
C THR A 315 15.42 -6.61 10.31
N ARG A 316 14.85 -6.28 11.46
CA ARG A 316 14.86 -7.15 12.64
C ARG A 316 13.85 -8.29 12.54
N TRP A 317 12.81 -8.11 11.73
CA TRP A 317 11.72 -9.06 11.52
C TRP A 317 11.85 -9.83 10.22
N SER A 318 12.47 -9.26 9.20
CA SER A 318 12.54 -9.87 7.88
C SER A 318 13.86 -9.59 7.17
N ASP A 319 14.29 -10.59 6.40
CA ASP A 319 15.37 -10.49 5.44
C ASP A 319 14.85 -10.40 3.99
N ASP A 320 13.54 -10.57 3.78
CA ASP A 320 12.89 -10.49 2.47
C ASP A 320 12.52 -9.03 2.17
N ILE A 321 13.37 -8.37 1.40
CA ILE A 321 13.29 -6.97 1.04
C ILE A 321 13.19 -6.86 -0.46
N ARG A 322 12.24 -6.05 -0.95
CA ARG A 322 12.06 -5.77 -2.37
C ARG A 322 12.03 -4.29 -2.68
N THR A 323 12.37 -3.94 -3.91
CA THR A 323 12.35 -2.57 -4.41
C THR A 323 11.08 -2.34 -5.21
N MET A 324 10.23 -1.43 -4.74
CA MET A 324 9.10 -0.88 -5.47
C MET A 324 9.62 -0.01 -6.62
N TYR A 325 8.87 0.11 -7.70
CA TYR A 325 9.30 0.87 -8.84
C TYR A 325 8.20 1.80 -9.38
N HIS A 326 8.60 2.81 -10.15
CA HIS A 326 7.72 3.57 -11.03
C HIS A 326 7.94 3.12 -12.47
N LEU A 327 6.88 3.12 -13.26
CA LEU A 327 6.93 2.89 -14.69
C LEU A 327 6.51 4.18 -15.40
N ASN A 328 7.36 4.68 -16.29
CA ASN A 328 7.09 5.87 -17.10
C ASN A 328 7.04 5.53 -18.59
N VAL A 329 5.94 5.90 -19.22
CA VAL A 329 5.77 5.81 -20.68
C VAL A 329 5.80 7.21 -21.27
N TYR A 330 6.70 7.43 -22.22
CA TYR A 330 6.92 8.71 -22.89
C TYR A 330 6.29 8.70 -24.28
N ARG A 331 5.63 9.80 -24.64
CA ARG A 331 5.04 9.94 -25.97
C ARG A 331 6.07 9.87 -27.10
N TRP A 332 7.26 10.43 -26.86
CA TRP A 332 8.37 10.44 -27.79
C TRP A 332 9.65 9.89 -27.16
N PRO A 333 10.39 9.02 -27.87
CA PRO A 333 11.61 8.41 -27.34
C PRO A 333 12.67 9.41 -26.85
N VAL A 334 12.75 10.57 -27.49
CA VAL A 334 13.71 11.63 -27.11
C VAL A 334 13.50 12.10 -25.65
N LEU A 335 12.27 12.13 -25.16
CA LEU A 335 11.97 12.51 -23.77
C LEU A 335 12.52 11.48 -22.78
N ALA A 336 12.43 10.20 -23.12
CA ALA A 336 13.00 9.13 -22.29
C ALA A 336 14.54 9.20 -22.24
N GLN A 337 15.17 9.61 -23.32
CA GLN A 337 16.63 9.80 -23.41
C GLN A 337 17.09 11.02 -22.61
N CYS A 338 16.36 12.15 -22.71
CA CYS A 338 16.65 13.37 -21.95
C CYS A 338 16.60 13.11 -20.43
N GLN A 339 15.63 12.34 -19.95
CA GLN A 339 15.56 12.00 -18.53
C GLN A 339 16.77 11.17 -18.06
N GLN A 340 17.23 10.22 -18.87
CA GLN A 340 18.45 9.45 -18.55
C GLN A 340 19.69 10.35 -18.47
N GLY A 341 19.81 11.32 -19.40
CA GLY A 341 20.89 12.30 -19.39
C GLY A 341 20.90 13.15 -18.12
N LEU A 342 19.75 13.69 -17.74
CA LEU A 342 19.58 14.50 -16.51
C LEU A 342 19.91 13.70 -15.25
N ARG A 343 19.51 12.44 -15.16
CA ARG A 343 19.81 11.57 -14.01
C ARG A 343 21.30 11.25 -13.89
N LYS A 344 21.95 10.88 -15.01
CA LYS A 344 23.39 10.65 -15.02
C LYS A 344 24.17 11.91 -14.61
N PHE A 345 23.65 13.09 -14.98
CA PHE A 345 24.22 14.37 -14.58
C PHE A 345 24.03 14.61 -13.07
N GLN A 346 22.80 14.43 -12.53
CA GLN A 346 22.52 14.58 -11.09
C GLN A 346 23.34 13.60 -10.23
N GLN A 347 23.45 12.33 -10.63
CA GLN A 347 24.26 11.35 -9.91
C GLN A 347 25.75 11.69 -9.88
N ARG A 348 26.28 12.29 -10.95
CA ARG A 348 27.67 12.75 -11.00
C ARG A 348 27.96 13.92 -10.03
N TRP A 349 26.98 14.76 -9.72
CA TRP A 349 27.15 15.91 -8.82
C TRP A 349 26.85 15.57 -7.35
N LEU A 350 26.22 14.47 -7.06
CA LEU A 350 25.97 13.99 -5.68
C LEU A 350 27.13 13.13 -5.12
N HIS A 351 28.14 12.84 -5.92
CA HIS A 351 29.33 12.09 -5.54
C HIS A 351 30.62 12.96 -5.59
N VAL A 352 30.49 14.28 -5.60
CA VAL A 352 31.55 15.27 -5.32
C VAL A 352 31.17 16.05 -4.02
#